data_34407655d1aeaa787b15445645ebe440
#
_entry.id   34407655d1aeaa787b15445645ebe440
#
_cell.length_a   1.000
_cell.length_b   1.000
_cell.length_c   1.000
_cell.angle_alpha   90.00
_cell.angle_beta   90.00
_cell.angle_gamma   90.00
#
_symmetry.space_group_name_H-M   'P 1'
#
loop_
_entity.id
_entity.type
_entity.pdbx_description
1 polymer ?
#
loop_
_entity_poly.entity_id
_entity_poly.type
_entity_poly.pdbx_seq_one_letter_code
_entity_poly.pdbx_strand_id
1 'polypeptide(L)'
;MYSNEDIESAVAAKIISRQAAQALRDHVAGVKKTSAVDEENFRLLTGFNDIFVVMASLLLLGALFFICGYYQKQWLGGLLVAGVSWILAEYFVRQRHMALPAIVLLFAFIFGVGFVTLYLIDHPLVGAPVAGVLTALAALLHWRGVFAPLSRWLLV
;
A
#
# COMPACT_ATOMS: atom_id res chain seq x y z
N MET A 1 10.35 22.25 -2.03
CA MET A 1 9.80 22.91 -3.24
C MET A 1 9.80 24.40 -2.93
N TYR A 2 10.52 25.25 -3.68
CA TYR A 2 10.62 26.67 -3.38
C TYR A 2 9.32 27.39 -3.71
N SER A 3 8.88 28.28 -2.83
CA SER A 3 7.66 29.08 -3.00
C SER A 3 7.94 30.35 -3.81
N ASN A 4 6.92 31.02 -4.32
CA ASN A 4 7.06 32.33 -4.95
C ASN A 4 7.60 33.38 -3.96
N GLU A 5 7.28 33.25 -2.67
CA GLU A 5 7.77 34.10 -1.59
C GLU A 5 9.30 33.96 -1.38
N ASP A 6 9.81 32.74 -1.50
CA ASP A 6 11.25 32.47 -1.41
C ASP A 6 12.02 33.16 -2.55
N ILE A 7 11.45 33.13 -3.78
CA ILE A 7 12.03 33.80 -4.94
C ILE A 7 11.99 35.34 -4.77
N GLU A 8 10.91 35.89 -4.25
CA GLU A 8 10.79 37.33 -3.98
C GLU A 8 11.73 37.78 -2.89
N SER A 9 11.89 37.02 -1.82
CA SER A 9 12.84 37.30 -0.77
C SER A 9 14.30 37.30 -1.29
N ALA A 10 14.63 36.35 -2.17
CA ALA A 10 15.95 36.29 -2.81
C ALA A 10 16.22 37.48 -3.75
N VAL A 11 15.19 37.97 -4.45
CA VAL A 11 15.27 39.20 -5.26
C VAL A 11 15.45 40.45 -4.36
N ALA A 12 14.69 40.52 -3.26
CA ALA A 12 14.81 41.63 -2.30
C ALA A 12 16.21 41.68 -1.64
N ALA A 13 16.76 40.50 -1.34
CA ALA A 13 18.12 40.34 -0.80
C ALA A 13 19.22 40.53 -1.87
N LYS A 14 18.87 40.83 -3.13
CA LYS A 14 19.79 41.00 -4.27
C LYS A 14 20.66 39.76 -4.56
N ILE A 15 20.25 38.60 -4.14
CA ILE A 15 20.92 37.31 -4.40
C ILE A 15 20.71 36.93 -5.87
N ILE A 16 19.50 37.17 -6.41
CA ILE A 16 19.17 36.96 -7.83
C ILE A 16 18.57 38.23 -8.43
N SER A 17 18.82 38.46 -9.73
CA SER A 17 18.22 39.59 -10.44
C SER A 17 16.73 39.33 -10.72
N ARG A 18 15.92 40.41 -10.86
CA ARG A 18 14.51 40.29 -11.25
C ARG A 18 14.32 39.54 -12.56
N GLN A 19 15.26 39.75 -13.50
CA GLN A 19 15.24 39.10 -14.80
C GLN A 19 15.48 37.59 -14.69
N ALA A 20 16.42 37.16 -13.82
CA ALA A 20 16.68 35.77 -13.55
C ALA A 20 15.49 35.09 -12.81
N ALA A 21 14.86 35.79 -11.87
CA ALA A 21 13.67 35.32 -11.19
C ALA A 21 12.49 35.10 -12.16
N GLN A 22 12.30 36.02 -13.11
CA GLN A 22 11.25 35.90 -14.13
C GLN A 22 11.55 34.74 -15.09
N ALA A 23 12.79 34.63 -15.57
CA ALA A 23 13.20 33.51 -16.44
C ALA A 23 13.01 32.14 -15.74
N LEU A 24 13.30 32.07 -14.44
CA LEU A 24 13.04 30.85 -13.64
C LEU A 24 11.55 30.53 -13.54
N ARG A 25 10.69 31.55 -13.31
CA ARG A 25 9.24 31.36 -13.27
C ARG A 25 8.70 30.86 -14.62
N ASP A 26 9.16 31.47 -15.72
CA ASP A 26 8.73 31.11 -17.07
C ASP A 26 9.21 29.69 -17.44
N HIS A 27 10.43 29.32 -17.04
CA HIS A 27 10.96 27.98 -17.21
C HIS A 27 10.15 26.95 -16.41
N VAL A 28 9.91 27.21 -15.12
CA VAL A 28 9.10 26.33 -14.26
C VAL A 28 7.65 26.25 -14.74
N ALA A 29 7.07 27.35 -15.22
CA ALA A 29 5.73 27.33 -15.82
C ALA A 29 5.68 26.50 -17.11
N GLY A 30 6.72 26.59 -17.95
CA GLY A 30 6.87 25.74 -19.14
C GLY A 30 6.97 24.26 -18.82
N VAL A 31 7.84 23.92 -17.87
CA VAL A 31 8.01 22.54 -17.39
C VAL A 31 6.74 22.03 -16.70
N LYS A 32 6.07 22.85 -15.87
CA LYS A 32 4.80 22.48 -15.25
C LYS A 32 3.64 22.37 -16.24
N LYS A 33 3.59 23.16 -17.30
CA LYS A 33 2.59 22.98 -18.37
C LYS A 33 2.76 21.65 -19.11
N THR A 34 4.02 21.22 -19.30
CA THR A 34 4.32 19.93 -19.92
C THR A 34 4.10 18.77 -18.93
N SER A 35 4.44 18.96 -17.64
CA SER A 35 4.27 17.94 -16.60
C SER A 35 2.84 17.89 -16.03
N ALA A 36 2.07 18.99 -16.06
CA ALA A 36 0.70 18.97 -15.54
C ALA A 36 -0.22 18.06 -16.38
N VAL A 37 0.02 17.98 -17.69
CA VAL A 37 -0.72 17.05 -18.57
C VAL A 37 -0.28 15.61 -18.30
N ASP A 38 1.01 15.40 -18.01
CA ASP A 38 1.55 14.07 -17.70
C ASP A 38 1.29 13.65 -16.23
N GLU A 39 1.39 14.57 -15.26
CA GLU A 39 1.14 14.26 -13.85
C GLU A 39 -0.33 13.94 -13.56
N GLU A 40 -1.29 14.61 -14.19
CA GLU A 40 -2.71 14.26 -14.04
C GLU A 40 -3.01 12.88 -14.66
N ASN A 41 -2.46 12.58 -15.83
CA ASN A 41 -2.60 11.28 -16.46
C ASN A 41 -1.82 10.19 -15.70
N PHE A 42 -0.62 10.46 -15.19
CA PHE A 42 0.14 9.51 -14.37
C PHE A 42 -0.53 9.24 -13.04
N ARG A 43 -1.14 10.23 -12.41
CA ARG A 43 -1.84 10.07 -11.13
C ARG A 43 -3.14 9.26 -11.28
N LEU A 44 -3.86 9.46 -12.37
CA LEU A 44 -5.03 8.65 -12.73
C LEU A 44 -4.61 7.21 -13.11
N LEU A 45 -3.55 7.05 -13.88
CA LEU A 45 -3.03 5.74 -14.27
C LEU A 45 -2.49 4.95 -13.07
N THR A 46 -1.83 5.62 -12.11
CA THR A 46 -1.36 4.97 -10.89
C THR A 46 -2.54 4.50 -10.03
N GLY A 47 -3.56 5.34 -9.85
CA GLY A 47 -4.78 4.97 -9.11
C GLY A 47 -5.57 3.85 -9.79
N PHE A 48 -5.71 3.86 -11.12
CA PHE A 48 -6.32 2.77 -11.87
C PHE A 48 -5.53 1.47 -11.76
N ASN A 49 -4.20 1.54 -11.88
CA ASN A 49 -3.34 0.37 -11.74
C ASN A 49 -3.49 -0.27 -10.36
N ASP A 50 -3.57 0.52 -9.29
CA ASP A 50 -3.79 0.03 -7.93
C ASP A 50 -5.12 -0.72 -7.79
N ILE A 51 -6.18 -0.23 -8.43
CA ILE A 51 -7.49 -0.88 -8.44
C ILE A 51 -7.43 -2.22 -9.16
N PHE A 52 -6.78 -2.28 -10.34
CA PHE A 52 -6.62 -3.54 -11.07
C PHE A 52 -5.78 -4.56 -10.28
N VAL A 53 -4.72 -4.13 -9.61
CA VAL A 53 -3.89 -4.98 -8.75
C VAL A 53 -4.71 -5.53 -7.59
N VAL A 54 -5.54 -4.70 -6.95
CA VAL A 54 -6.44 -5.13 -5.88
C VAL A 54 -7.45 -6.15 -6.39
N MET A 55 -8.12 -5.86 -7.52
CA MET A 55 -9.09 -6.78 -8.12
C MET A 55 -8.46 -8.13 -8.49
N ALA A 56 -7.30 -8.11 -9.13
CA ALA A 56 -6.58 -9.34 -9.49
C ALA A 56 -6.15 -10.13 -8.24
N SER A 57 -5.68 -9.43 -7.19
CA SER A 57 -5.30 -10.07 -5.93
C SER A 57 -6.50 -10.71 -5.23
N LEU A 58 -7.64 -10.01 -5.17
CA LEU A 58 -8.87 -10.56 -4.58
C LEU A 58 -9.40 -11.75 -5.36
N LEU A 59 -9.38 -11.71 -6.69
CA LEU A 59 -9.76 -12.84 -7.53
C LEU A 59 -8.86 -14.05 -7.30
N LEU A 60 -7.54 -13.83 -7.23
CA LEU A 60 -6.58 -14.90 -6.94
C LEU A 60 -6.84 -15.53 -5.57
N LEU A 61 -6.97 -14.71 -4.52
CA LEU A 61 -7.20 -15.19 -3.15
C LEU A 61 -8.56 -15.90 -3.02
N GLY A 62 -9.59 -15.34 -3.65
CA GLY A 62 -10.92 -15.95 -3.71
C GLY A 62 -10.92 -17.29 -4.43
N ALA A 63 -10.22 -17.40 -5.56
CA ALA A 63 -10.09 -18.64 -6.30
C ALA A 63 -9.37 -19.72 -5.47
N LEU A 64 -8.26 -19.36 -4.80
CA LEU A 64 -7.52 -20.29 -3.92
C LEU A 64 -8.42 -20.80 -2.78
N PHE A 65 -9.15 -19.91 -2.13
CA PHE A 65 -10.07 -20.27 -1.05
C PHE A 65 -11.18 -21.20 -1.55
N PHE A 66 -11.80 -20.85 -2.68
CA PHE A 66 -12.89 -21.62 -3.28
C PHE A 66 -12.45 -23.03 -3.71
N ILE A 67 -11.28 -23.14 -4.37
CA ILE A 67 -10.73 -24.43 -4.79
C ILE A 67 -10.48 -25.33 -3.58
N CYS A 68 -9.88 -24.80 -2.52
CA CYS A 68 -9.66 -25.57 -1.30
C CYS A 68 -10.98 -26.00 -0.63
N GLY A 69 -12.00 -25.15 -0.67
CA GLY A 69 -13.34 -25.46 -0.20
C GLY A 69 -13.98 -26.59 -1.00
N TYR A 70 -13.84 -26.59 -2.33
CA TYR A 70 -14.33 -27.65 -3.20
C TYR A 70 -13.74 -29.02 -2.86
N TYR A 71 -12.43 -29.06 -2.53
CA TYR A 71 -11.75 -30.29 -2.09
C TYR A 71 -11.93 -30.61 -0.59
N GLN A 72 -12.88 -29.98 0.09
CA GLN A 72 -13.15 -30.16 1.53
C GLN A 72 -11.95 -29.87 2.45
N LYS A 73 -11.00 -29.06 1.98
CA LYS A 73 -9.80 -28.64 2.74
C LYS A 73 -9.85 -27.15 3.06
N GLN A 74 -10.92 -26.70 3.68
CA GLN A 74 -11.19 -25.28 3.94
C GLN A 74 -10.10 -24.63 4.79
N TRP A 75 -9.54 -25.33 5.78
CA TRP A 75 -8.41 -24.83 6.59
C TRP A 75 -7.18 -24.50 5.74
N LEU A 76 -6.91 -25.30 4.71
CA LEU A 76 -5.81 -25.05 3.77
C LEU A 76 -6.07 -23.79 2.93
N GLY A 77 -7.32 -23.54 2.57
CA GLY A 77 -7.73 -22.30 1.89
C GLY A 77 -7.41 -21.04 2.70
N GLY A 78 -7.75 -21.05 3.99
CA GLY A 78 -7.40 -19.96 4.89
C GLY A 78 -5.88 -19.75 5.05
N LEU A 79 -5.12 -20.85 5.16
CA LEU A 79 -3.66 -20.82 5.21
C LEU A 79 -3.03 -20.22 3.94
N LEU A 80 -3.51 -20.66 2.77
CA LEU A 80 -3.04 -20.14 1.47
C LEU A 80 -3.40 -18.66 1.31
N VAL A 81 -4.60 -18.24 1.69
CA VAL A 81 -4.99 -16.82 1.67
C VAL A 81 -4.06 -16.01 2.54
N ALA A 82 -3.77 -16.45 3.78
CA ALA A 82 -2.84 -15.73 4.65
C ALA A 82 -1.43 -15.67 4.06
N GLY A 83 -0.85 -16.79 3.64
CA GLY A 83 0.51 -16.85 3.10
C GLY A 83 0.68 -16.04 1.82
N VAL A 84 -0.24 -16.18 0.86
CA VAL A 84 -0.18 -15.44 -0.41
C VAL A 84 -0.41 -13.96 -0.19
N SER A 85 -1.35 -13.57 0.70
CA SER A 85 -1.55 -12.15 1.06
C SER A 85 -0.30 -11.53 1.66
N TRP A 86 0.43 -12.25 2.53
CA TRP A 86 1.69 -11.76 3.09
C TRP A 86 2.73 -11.52 2.00
N ILE A 87 2.96 -12.49 1.12
CA ILE A 87 3.95 -12.40 0.04
C ILE A 87 3.62 -11.24 -0.91
N LEU A 88 2.35 -11.12 -1.32
CA LEU A 88 1.90 -10.03 -2.18
C LEU A 88 2.02 -8.67 -1.51
N ALA A 89 1.65 -8.56 -0.22
CA ALA A 89 1.78 -7.32 0.53
C ALA A 89 3.25 -6.87 0.61
N GLU A 90 4.16 -7.78 0.90
CA GLU A 90 5.59 -7.48 0.94
C GLU A 90 6.11 -7.00 -0.42
N TYR A 91 5.70 -7.65 -1.52
CA TYR A 91 6.06 -7.23 -2.86
C TYR A 91 5.52 -5.84 -3.22
N PHE A 92 4.22 -5.59 -3.02
CA PHE A 92 3.60 -4.32 -3.40
C PHE A 92 4.03 -3.15 -2.52
N VAL A 93 4.26 -3.39 -1.22
CA VAL A 93 4.75 -2.33 -0.32
C VAL A 93 6.21 -2.01 -0.58
N ARG A 94 7.09 -3.03 -0.66
CA ARG A 94 8.54 -2.80 -0.77
C ARG A 94 8.99 -2.37 -2.17
N GLN A 95 8.42 -2.96 -3.22
CA GLN A 95 8.89 -2.70 -4.59
C GLN A 95 8.07 -1.64 -5.33
N ARG A 96 6.77 -1.57 -5.07
CA ARG A 96 5.86 -0.71 -5.82
C ARG A 96 5.36 0.50 -5.03
N HIS A 97 5.55 0.54 -3.71
CA HIS A 97 5.09 1.63 -2.82
C HIS A 97 3.58 1.92 -2.95
N MET A 98 2.77 0.87 -3.21
CA MET A 98 1.33 0.96 -3.39
C MET A 98 0.62 0.80 -2.05
N ALA A 99 -0.08 1.85 -1.59
CA ALA A 99 -0.76 1.84 -0.30
C ALA A 99 -2.08 1.05 -0.32
N LEU A 100 -2.87 1.17 -1.40
CA LEU A 100 -4.21 0.58 -1.49
C LEU A 100 -4.17 -0.95 -1.53
N PRO A 101 -3.36 -1.62 -2.38
CA PRO A 101 -3.20 -3.07 -2.32
C PRO A 101 -2.68 -3.55 -0.96
N ALA A 102 -1.79 -2.80 -0.30
CA ALA A 102 -1.25 -3.18 1.00
C ALA A 102 -2.35 -3.29 2.07
N ILE A 103 -3.28 -2.33 2.11
CA ILE A 103 -4.39 -2.33 3.07
C ILE A 103 -5.33 -3.53 2.82
N VAL A 104 -5.70 -3.76 1.55
CA VAL A 104 -6.59 -4.87 1.19
C VAL A 104 -5.97 -6.22 1.49
N LEU A 105 -4.67 -6.38 1.20
CA LEU A 105 -3.93 -7.61 1.49
C LEU A 105 -3.75 -7.85 3.00
N LEU A 106 -3.61 -6.79 3.80
CA LEU A 106 -3.62 -6.90 5.26
C LEU A 106 -4.97 -7.46 5.75
N PHE A 107 -6.10 -6.97 5.25
CA PHE A 107 -7.40 -7.51 5.60
C PHE A 107 -7.57 -8.97 5.17
N ALA A 108 -7.10 -9.33 3.97
CA ALA A 108 -7.12 -10.70 3.49
C ALA A 108 -6.25 -11.62 4.36
N PHE A 109 -5.09 -11.15 4.81
CA PHE A 109 -4.23 -11.87 5.74
C PHE A 109 -4.91 -12.11 7.09
N ILE A 110 -5.51 -11.07 7.68
CA ILE A 110 -6.28 -11.15 8.93
C ILE A 110 -7.43 -12.15 8.81
N PHE A 111 -8.16 -12.09 7.68
CA PHE A 111 -9.24 -13.05 7.38
C PHE A 111 -8.70 -14.48 7.32
N GLY A 112 -7.60 -14.72 6.60
CA GLY A 112 -7.01 -16.05 6.46
C GLY A 112 -6.59 -16.67 7.80
N VAL A 113 -5.87 -15.89 8.64
CA VAL A 113 -5.42 -16.33 9.97
C VAL A 113 -6.62 -16.59 10.89
N GLY A 114 -7.58 -15.66 10.94
CA GLY A 114 -8.77 -15.79 11.76
C GLY A 114 -9.61 -17.00 11.35
N PHE A 115 -9.81 -17.20 10.05
CA PHE A 115 -10.55 -18.34 9.52
C PHE A 115 -9.91 -19.69 9.90
N VAL A 116 -8.60 -19.84 9.73
CA VAL A 116 -7.89 -21.07 10.11
C VAL A 116 -8.04 -21.34 11.60
N THR A 117 -7.87 -20.30 12.42
CA THR A 117 -7.97 -20.46 13.87
C THR A 117 -9.37 -20.89 14.29
N LEU A 118 -10.41 -20.26 13.75
CA LEU A 118 -11.79 -20.64 14.04
C LEU A 118 -12.13 -22.04 13.54
N TYR A 119 -11.57 -22.44 12.40
CA TYR A 119 -11.79 -23.78 11.85
C TYR A 119 -11.12 -24.89 12.69
N LEU A 120 -9.93 -24.62 13.24
CA LEU A 120 -9.19 -25.58 14.05
C LEU A 120 -9.70 -25.70 15.48
N ILE A 121 -10.33 -24.64 16.00
CA ILE A 121 -10.89 -24.63 17.36
C ILE A 121 -12.40 -24.78 17.25
N ASP A 122 -12.86 -26.03 17.35
CA ASP A 122 -14.27 -26.42 17.18
C ASP A 122 -15.18 -25.96 18.35
N HIS A 123 -14.68 -25.12 19.26
CA HIS A 123 -15.43 -24.61 20.41
C HIS A 123 -15.62 -23.08 20.31
N PRO A 124 -16.84 -22.56 20.05
CA PRO A 124 -17.07 -21.15 19.75
C PRO A 124 -16.68 -20.20 20.89
N LEU A 125 -16.85 -20.62 22.16
CA LEU A 125 -16.50 -19.79 23.32
C LEU A 125 -15.00 -19.61 23.52
N VAL A 126 -14.18 -20.53 23.02
CA VAL A 126 -12.72 -20.48 23.12
C VAL A 126 -12.11 -20.04 21.79
N GLY A 127 -12.69 -20.48 20.68
CA GLY A 127 -12.18 -20.18 19.33
C GLY A 127 -12.19 -18.70 19.00
N ALA A 128 -13.27 -17.99 19.31
CA ALA A 128 -13.38 -16.55 18.99
C ALA A 128 -12.34 -15.67 19.69
N PRO A 129 -12.13 -15.74 21.02
CA PRO A 129 -11.11 -14.93 21.68
C PRO A 129 -9.68 -15.33 21.26
N VAL A 130 -9.41 -16.63 21.07
CA VAL A 130 -8.10 -17.11 20.60
C VAL A 130 -7.82 -16.62 19.18
N ALA A 131 -8.81 -16.70 18.28
CA ALA A 131 -8.69 -16.15 16.92
C ALA A 131 -8.44 -14.64 16.96
N GLY A 132 -9.12 -13.91 17.82
CA GLY A 132 -8.90 -12.46 18.00
C GLY A 132 -7.47 -12.12 18.43
N VAL A 133 -6.94 -12.83 19.42
CA VAL A 133 -5.56 -12.63 19.90
C VAL A 133 -4.53 -13.01 18.82
N LEU A 134 -4.68 -14.17 18.20
CA LEU A 134 -3.74 -14.64 17.16
C LEU A 134 -3.76 -13.73 15.93
N THR A 135 -4.92 -13.29 15.48
CA THR A 135 -5.03 -12.31 14.37
C THR A 135 -4.43 -10.96 14.72
N ALA A 136 -4.63 -10.47 15.94
CA ALA A 136 -4.03 -9.22 16.39
C ALA A 136 -2.49 -9.31 16.43
N LEU A 137 -1.94 -10.42 16.98
CA LEU A 137 -0.50 -10.67 17.00
C LEU A 137 0.06 -10.82 15.58
N ALA A 138 -0.62 -11.56 14.71
CA ALA A 138 -0.23 -11.74 13.32
C ALA A 138 -0.26 -10.40 12.55
N ALA A 139 -1.28 -9.56 12.76
CA ALA A 139 -1.35 -8.22 12.19
C ALA A 139 -0.21 -7.31 12.67
N LEU A 140 0.15 -7.36 13.96
CA LEU A 140 1.29 -6.61 14.50
C LEU A 140 2.63 -7.08 13.92
N LEU A 141 2.81 -8.38 13.74
CA LEU A 141 4.00 -8.95 13.10
C LEU A 141 4.08 -8.55 11.62
N HIS A 142 2.96 -8.62 10.92
CA HIS A 142 2.86 -8.17 9.54
C HIS A 142 3.19 -6.68 9.42
N TRP A 143 2.61 -5.84 10.29
CA TRP A 143 2.91 -4.41 10.33
C TRP A 143 4.41 -4.15 10.55
N ARG A 144 5.02 -4.81 11.53
CA ARG A 144 6.46 -4.67 11.79
C ARG A 144 7.32 -5.17 10.64
N GLY A 145 6.96 -6.29 10.01
CA GLY A 145 7.72 -6.87 8.91
C GLY A 145 7.64 -6.07 7.63
N VAL A 146 6.45 -5.59 7.28
CA VAL A 146 6.17 -4.93 5.99
C VAL A 146 6.39 -3.41 6.08
N PHE A 147 5.97 -2.76 7.18
CA PHE A 147 5.98 -1.29 7.30
C PHE A 147 7.17 -0.73 8.09
N ALA A 148 7.78 -1.48 9.01
CA ALA A 148 8.92 -0.98 9.78
C ALA A 148 10.17 -0.64 8.94
N PRO A 149 10.52 -1.34 7.85
CA PRO A 149 11.62 -0.90 6.99
C PRO A 149 11.34 0.43 6.28
N LEU A 150 10.09 0.77 5.97
CA LEU A 150 9.73 2.06 5.35
C LEU A 150 10.01 3.26 6.26
N SER A 151 9.80 3.11 7.57
CA SER A 151 10.07 4.20 8.53
C SER A 151 11.56 4.53 8.66
N ARG A 152 12.45 3.57 8.39
CA ARG A 152 13.92 3.82 8.40
C ARG A 152 14.39 4.65 7.20
N TRP A 153 13.69 4.60 6.07
CA TRP A 153 14.04 5.37 4.88
C TRP A 153 13.46 6.80 4.90
N LEU A 154 12.44 7.05 5.74
CA LEU A 154 11.85 8.38 5.93
C LEU A 154 12.61 9.24 6.95
N LEU A 155 13.56 8.65 7.70
CA LEU A 155 14.38 9.33 8.71
C LEU A 155 15.82 9.59 8.26
N VAL A 156 16.16 9.32 7.00
CA VAL A 156 17.43 9.68 6.33
C VAL A 156 17.15 10.66 5.20
#